data_949083760e2cbec63e1ad49cd608fb8a
#
_entry.id   949083760e2cbec63e1ad49cd608fb8a
#
_cell.length_a   1.000
_cell.length_b   1.000
_cell.length_c   1.000
_cell.angle_alpha   90.00
_cell.angle_beta   90.00
_cell.angle_gamma   90.00
#
_symmetry.space_group_name_H-M   'P 1'
#
loop_
_entity.id
_entity.type
_entity.pdbx_description
1 polymer ?
#
loop_
_entity_poly.entity_id
_entity_poly.type
_entity_poly.pdbx_seq_one_letter_code
_entity_poly.pdbx_strand_id
1 'polypeptide(L)'
;MNHDDLNHWSKRAADWASDYHSHLRDRPVRAPLTPGAIARQLPAQPPEAGEPMETIFADFAAIVPDGMTHWQHPRFFAYFPANAAPPSILADMLTTTVAAQCMLWQTSPAATEMEGVMVDWLRQALGLPDGFAGVIQDSASSATLSAVLTMREIASGWRGNKEGMSGQGRMRIYCSEEV
;
A
#
# COMPACT_ATOMS: atom_id res chain seq x y z
N MET A 1 19.79 15.24 -6.99
CA MET A 1 18.55 16.04 -6.91
C MET A 1 18.57 16.80 -5.60
N ASN A 2 18.39 18.12 -5.62
CA ASN A 2 18.26 18.99 -4.44
C ASN A 2 16.79 19.37 -4.19
N HIS A 3 16.50 20.25 -3.23
CA HIS A 3 15.12 20.63 -2.92
C HIS A 3 14.42 21.45 -4.02
N ASP A 4 15.19 22.24 -4.78
CA ASP A 4 14.62 22.99 -5.91
C ASP A 4 14.25 22.05 -7.05
N ASP A 5 15.10 21.07 -7.32
CA ASP A 5 14.81 19.99 -8.26
C ASP A 5 13.56 19.19 -7.83
N LEU A 6 13.41 18.90 -6.54
CA LEU A 6 12.24 18.21 -6.02
C LEU A 6 10.94 18.97 -6.34
N ASN A 7 10.93 20.29 -6.14
CA ASN A 7 9.75 21.10 -6.47
C ASN A 7 9.40 21.03 -7.96
N HIS A 8 10.41 21.17 -8.82
CA HIS A 8 10.23 21.06 -10.27
C HIS A 8 9.65 19.70 -10.67
N TRP A 9 10.27 18.61 -10.21
CA TRP A 9 9.86 17.26 -10.59
C TRP A 9 8.53 16.84 -9.95
N SER A 10 8.18 17.34 -8.77
CA SER A 10 6.84 17.12 -8.18
C SER A 10 5.74 17.73 -9.03
N LYS A 11 5.95 18.92 -9.59
CA LYS A 11 5.00 19.54 -10.53
C LYS A 11 4.88 18.71 -11.81
N ARG A 12 6.00 18.28 -12.39
CA ARG A 12 6.01 17.40 -13.58
C ARG A 12 5.30 16.08 -13.33
N ALA A 13 5.50 15.48 -12.15
CA ALA A 13 4.80 14.25 -11.77
C ALA A 13 3.29 14.47 -11.60
N ALA A 14 2.88 15.61 -11.04
CA ALA A 14 1.46 15.96 -10.92
C ALA A 14 0.79 16.18 -12.29
N ASP A 15 1.46 16.87 -13.20
CA ASP A 15 0.98 17.07 -14.57
C ASP A 15 0.85 15.73 -15.29
N TRP A 16 1.86 14.88 -15.19
CA TRP A 16 1.83 13.54 -15.77
C TRP A 16 0.70 12.67 -15.18
N ALA A 17 0.49 12.70 -13.86
CA ALA A 17 -0.58 11.96 -13.20
C ALA A 17 -1.96 12.42 -13.67
N SER A 18 -2.16 13.73 -13.83
CA SER A 18 -3.40 14.30 -14.36
C SER A 18 -3.65 13.85 -15.81
N ASP A 19 -2.62 13.89 -16.66
CA ASP A 19 -2.69 13.42 -18.04
C ASP A 19 -2.99 11.93 -18.11
N TYR A 20 -2.28 11.12 -17.32
CA TYR A 20 -2.51 9.68 -17.24
C TYR A 20 -3.96 9.33 -16.90
N HIS A 21 -4.53 9.97 -15.88
CA HIS A 21 -5.91 9.71 -15.46
C HIS A 21 -6.93 10.19 -16.49
N SER A 22 -6.69 11.32 -17.16
CA SER A 22 -7.60 11.84 -18.19
C SER A 22 -7.66 10.96 -19.43
N HIS A 23 -6.56 10.29 -19.78
CA HIS A 23 -6.45 9.39 -20.93
C HIS A 23 -6.53 7.90 -20.58
N LEU A 24 -6.80 7.56 -19.31
CA LEU A 24 -6.83 6.18 -18.87
C LEU A 24 -7.85 5.32 -19.63
N ARG A 25 -8.99 5.91 -20.03
CA ARG A 25 -10.03 5.24 -20.81
C ARG A 25 -9.58 4.77 -22.18
N ASP A 26 -8.60 5.43 -22.76
CA ASP A 26 -8.08 5.15 -24.10
C ASP A 26 -7.00 4.07 -24.10
N ARG A 27 -6.51 3.72 -22.91
CA ARG A 27 -5.51 2.66 -22.74
C ARG A 27 -6.14 1.26 -22.78
N PRO A 28 -5.38 0.21 -23.10
CA PRO A 28 -5.85 -1.16 -22.88
C PRO A 28 -5.95 -1.45 -21.41
N VAL A 29 -6.97 -2.20 -20.98
CA VAL A 29 -7.12 -2.61 -19.56
C VAL A 29 -5.92 -3.42 -19.08
N ARG A 30 -5.42 -4.31 -19.92
CA ARG A 30 -4.28 -5.20 -19.64
C ARG A 30 -3.17 -4.98 -20.65
N ALA A 31 -1.93 -4.91 -20.18
CA ALA A 31 -0.77 -4.84 -21.05
C ALA A 31 -0.67 -6.10 -21.93
N PRO A 32 -0.55 -5.96 -23.24
CA PRO A 32 -0.41 -7.10 -24.18
C PRO A 32 1.04 -7.58 -24.24
N LEU A 33 1.67 -7.84 -23.10
CA LEU A 33 3.09 -8.19 -22.99
C LEU A 33 3.30 -9.65 -22.59
N THR A 34 4.41 -10.21 -23.01
CA THR A 34 4.88 -11.53 -22.56
C THR A 34 5.88 -11.37 -21.40
N PRO A 35 6.02 -12.37 -20.52
CA PRO A 35 7.03 -12.34 -19.46
C PRO A 35 8.42 -11.99 -19.98
N GLY A 36 9.10 -11.09 -19.27
CA GLY A 36 10.43 -10.59 -19.63
C GLY A 36 10.45 -9.43 -20.64
N ALA A 37 9.32 -9.02 -21.23
CA ALA A 37 9.29 -7.91 -22.18
C ALA A 37 9.73 -6.58 -21.58
N ILE A 38 9.35 -6.30 -20.32
CA ILE A 38 9.81 -5.09 -19.62
C ILE A 38 11.28 -5.23 -19.22
N ALA A 39 11.68 -6.38 -18.65
CA ALA A 39 13.05 -6.57 -18.21
C ALA A 39 14.07 -6.37 -19.33
N ARG A 40 13.73 -6.70 -20.58
CA ARG A 40 14.61 -6.47 -21.75
C ARG A 40 14.76 -5.00 -22.15
N GLN A 41 13.92 -4.12 -21.65
CA GLN A 41 14.01 -2.67 -21.87
C GLN A 41 14.87 -1.96 -20.83
N LEU A 42 15.21 -2.65 -19.75
CA LEU A 42 16.03 -2.12 -18.65
C LEU A 42 17.51 -2.52 -18.87
N PRO A 43 18.46 -1.72 -18.39
CA PRO A 43 19.87 -2.07 -18.42
C PRO A 43 20.15 -3.41 -17.72
N ALA A 44 21.03 -4.23 -18.30
CA ALA A 44 21.41 -5.52 -17.71
C ALA A 44 22.29 -5.38 -16.46
N GLN A 45 22.93 -4.24 -16.28
CA GLN A 45 23.79 -3.92 -15.14
C GLN A 45 23.31 -2.66 -14.44
N PRO A 46 23.51 -2.53 -13.13
CA PRO A 46 23.19 -1.30 -12.41
C PRO A 46 24.06 -0.14 -12.98
N PRO A 47 23.53 1.09 -13.02
CA PRO A 47 24.32 2.24 -13.48
C PRO A 47 25.48 2.52 -12.50
N GLU A 48 26.68 2.78 -13.07
CA GLU A 48 27.88 3.14 -12.28
C GLU A 48 27.81 4.58 -11.76
N ALA A 49 27.00 5.42 -12.34
CA ALA A 49 26.82 6.83 -11.96
C ALA A 49 25.33 7.20 -11.96
N GLY A 50 25.00 8.27 -11.23
CA GLY A 50 23.65 8.83 -11.24
C GLY A 50 23.31 9.43 -12.60
N GLU A 51 22.06 9.26 -13.02
CA GLU A 51 21.53 9.82 -14.27
C GLU A 51 20.72 11.10 -14.02
N PRO A 52 20.59 11.98 -15.03
CA PRO A 52 19.70 13.12 -14.93
C PRO A 52 18.24 12.69 -14.69
N MET A 53 17.52 13.39 -13.85
CA MET A 53 16.12 13.08 -13.55
C MET A 53 15.21 13.15 -14.79
N GLU A 54 15.57 13.97 -15.78
CA GLU A 54 14.88 14.02 -17.07
C GLU A 54 14.90 12.67 -17.79
N THR A 55 16.06 12.00 -17.82
CA THR A 55 16.21 10.66 -18.42
C THR A 55 15.39 9.63 -17.66
N ILE A 56 15.52 9.62 -16.32
CA ILE A 56 14.79 8.67 -15.45
C ILE A 56 13.28 8.84 -15.61
N PHE A 57 12.79 10.08 -15.64
CA PHE A 57 11.37 10.35 -15.81
C PHE A 57 10.86 9.98 -17.21
N ALA A 58 11.67 10.22 -18.24
CA ALA A 58 11.34 9.81 -19.62
C ALA A 58 11.24 8.29 -19.74
N ASP A 59 12.18 7.54 -19.17
CA ASP A 59 12.16 6.08 -19.14
C ASP A 59 10.95 5.54 -18.39
N PHE A 60 10.63 6.10 -17.22
CA PHE A 60 9.42 5.77 -16.49
C PHE A 60 8.17 5.96 -17.38
N ALA A 61 8.03 7.12 -17.99
CA ALA A 61 6.86 7.47 -18.79
C ALA A 61 6.71 6.59 -20.06
N ALA A 62 7.82 6.14 -20.62
CA ALA A 62 7.84 5.28 -21.79
C ALA A 62 7.62 3.79 -21.49
N ILE A 63 8.14 3.31 -20.36
CA ILE A 63 8.19 1.86 -20.08
C ILE A 63 7.03 1.44 -19.15
N VAL A 64 6.81 2.17 -18.05
CA VAL A 64 5.96 1.68 -16.98
C VAL A 64 4.47 1.64 -17.34
N PRO A 65 3.87 2.71 -17.90
CA PRO A 65 2.43 2.71 -18.18
C PRO A 65 2.00 1.62 -19.15
N ASP A 66 2.82 1.33 -20.14
CA ASP A 66 2.53 0.32 -21.16
C ASP A 66 2.75 -1.12 -20.64
N GLY A 67 3.46 -1.24 -19.50
CA GLY A 67 3.67 -2.50 -18.79
C GLY A 67 2.63 -2.85 -17.73
N MET A 68 1.68 -1.96 -17.48
CA MET A 68 0.72 -2.10 -16.38
C MET A 68 -0.62 -2.71 -16.81
N THR A 69 -1.23 -3.45 -15.89
CA THR A 69 -2.69 -3.65 -15.91
C THR A 69 -3.31 -2.46 -15.19
N HIS A 70 -4.17 -1.72 -15.89
CA HIS A 70 -4.73 -0.46 -15.40
C HIS A 70 -5.94 -0.73 -14.51
N TRP A 71 -5.71 -0.91 -13.21
CA TRP A 71 -6.74 -1.23 -12.22
C TRP A 71 -7.82 -0.15 -12.08
N GLN A 72 -7.48 1.11 -12.38
CA GLN A 72 -8.41 2.25 -12.37
C GLN A 72 -9.18 2.41 -13.69
N HIS A 73 -8.93 1.55 -14.67
CA HIS A 73 -9.60 1.64 -15.96
C HIS A 73 -11.11 1.40 -15.79
N PRO A 74 -12.00 2.22 -16.39
CA PRO A 74 -13.46 2.08 -16.22
C PRO A 74 -14.04 0.76 -16.73
N ARG A 75 -13.28 -0.04 -17.48
CA ARG A 75 -13.64 -1.39 -17.94
C ARG A 75 -12.85 -2.50 -17.22
N PHE A 76 -12.24 -2.22 -16.08
CA PHE A 76 -11.62 -3.24 -15.25
C PHE A 76 -12.67 -3.87 -14.32
N PHE A 77 -12.98 -5.16 -14.53
CA PHE A 77 -14.03 -5.90 -13.80
C PHE A 77 -13.50 -7.15 -13.11
N ALA A 78 -12.23 -7.17 -12.77
CA ALA A 78 -11.60 -8.30 -12.09
C ALA A 78 -11.12 -7.90 -10.70
N TYR A 79 -11.05 -8.88 -9.79
CA TYR A 79 -10.56 -8.71 -8.42
C TYR A 79 -11.26 -7.58 -7.64
N PHE A 80 -10.56 -6.99 -6.67
CA PHE A 80 -10.95 -5.76 -5.97
C PHE A 80 -10.05 -4.63 -6.45
N PRO A 81 -10.56 -3.64 -7.19
CA PRO A 81 -9.73 -2.58 -7.76
C PRO A 81 -9.08 -1.74 -6.67
N ALA A 82 -7.80 -1.44 -6.87
CA ALA A 82 -7.08 -0.50 -6.02
C ALA A 82 -7.67 0.91 -6.19
N ASN A 83 -7.66 1.67 -5.12
CA ASN A 83 -8.11 3.06 -5.14
C ASN A 83 -6.92 4.01 -5.24
N ALA A 84 -6.94 4.90 -6.23
CA ALA A 84 -5.99 5.98 -6.40
C ALA A 84 -6.73 7.31 -6.47
N ALA A 85 -7.56 7.60 -5.47
CA ALA A 85 -8.25 8.87 -5.38
C ALA A 85 -7.23 10.04 -5.29
N PRO A 86 -7.49 11.19 -5.94
CA PRO A 86 -6.58 12.33 -5.89
C PRO A 86 -6.13 12.73 -4.48
N PRO A 87 -6.98 12.75 -3.44
CA PRO A 87 -6.53 13.00 -2.08
C PRO A 87 -5.51 11.99 -1.54
N SER A 88 -5.62 10.71 -1.93
CA SER A 88 -4.66 9.67 -1.49
C SER A 88 -3.27 9.89 -2.08
N ILE A 89 -3.19 10.30 -3.35
CA ILE A 89 -1.92 10.62 -4.01
C ILE A 89 -1.21 11.76 -3.29
N LEU A 90 -1.96 12.81 -2.93
CA LEU A 90 -1.40 13.93 -2.17
C LEU A 90 -1.00 13.52 -0.75
N ALA A 91 -1.80 12.68 -0.09
CA ALA A 91 -1.50 12.17 1.23
C ALA A 91 -0.21 11.33 1.24
N ASP A 92 -0.01 10.46 0.25
CA ASP A 92 1.22 9.67 0.11
C ASP A 92 2.46 10.54 -0.09
N MET A 93 2.37 11.58 -0.91
CA MET A 93 3.44 12.55 -1.09
C MET A 93 3.80 13.24 0.23
N LEU A 94 2.80 13.71 0.99
CA LEU A 94 3.02 14.37 2.28
C LEU A 94 3.57 13.40 3.33
N THR A 95 3.04 12.19 3.40
CA THR A 95 3.52 11.14 4.31
C THR A 95 4.99 10.81 4.06
N THR A 96 5.36 10.64 2.79
CA THR A 96 6.75 10.38 2.40
C THR A 96 7.64 11.58 2.73
N THR A 97 7.14 12.81 2.58
CA THR A 97 7.89 14.03 2.89
C THR A 97 8.23 14.15 4.36
N VAL A 98 7.30 13.85 5.26
CA VAL A 98 7.55 13.92 6.71
C VAL A 98 8.35 12.73 7.24
N ALA A 99 8.44 11.65 6.46
CA ALA A 99 9.22 10.44 6.77
C ALA A 99 8.99 9.92 8.21
N ALA A 100 7.73 9.91 8.67
CA ALA A 100 7.37 9.53 10.02
C ALA A 100 7.72 8.06 10.32
N GLN A 101 8.30 7.82 11.50
CA GLN A 101 8.58 6.47 12.00
C GLN A 101 7.47 6.07 12.98
N CYS A 102 6.51 5.31 12.50
CA CYS A 102 5.26 5.02 13.22
C CYS A 102 5.30 3.75 14.08
N MET A 103 6.50 3.27 14.47
CA MET A 103 6.65 2.05 15.24
C MET A 103 6.14 2.14 16.68
N LEU A 104 6.10 3.34 17.25
CA LEU A 104 5.57 3.60 18.58
C LEU A 104 5.21 5.08 18.75
N TRP A 105 4.41 5.38 19.76
CA TRP A 105 3.90 6.73 20.00
C TRP A 105 5.00 7.78 20.15
N GLN A 106 6.09 7.47 20.85
CA GLN A 106 7.19 8.42 21.07
C GLN A 106 7.91 8.84 19.79
N THR A 107 7.93 7.97 18.77
CA THR A 107 8.60 8.27 17.50
C THR A 107 7.68 9.00 16.52
N SER A 108 6.36 8.89 16.69
CA SER A 108 5.38 9.61 15.88
C SER A 108 4.04 9.77 16.62
N PRO A 109 3.95 10.71 17.59
CA PRO A 109 2.71 10.92 18.32
C PRO A 109 1.52 11.25 17.40
N ALA A 110 1.73 12.14 16.43
CA ALA A 110 0.68 12.56 15.50
C ALA A 110 0.12 11.37 14.70
N ALA A 111 0.97 10.53 14.11
CA ALA A 111 0.51 9.40 13.31
C ALA A 111 -0.24 8.37 14.16
N THR A 112 0.25 8.07 15.36
CA THR A 112 -0.38 7.10 16.28
C THR A 112 -1.73 7.58 16.75
N GLU A 113 -1.85 8.87 17.12
CA GLU A 113 -3.13 9.42 17.60
C GLU A 113 -4.14 9.58 16.45
N MET A 114 -3.69 9.99 15.26
CA MET A 114 -4.56 10.04 14.07
C MET A 114 -5.07 8.65 13.70
N GLU A 115 -4.24 7.62 13.76
CA GLU A 115 -4.68 6.23 13.52
C GLU A 115 -5.80 5.84 14.48
N GLY A 116 -5.64 6.11 15.78
CA GLY A 116 -6.66 5.83 16.79
C GLY A 116 -8.00 6.51 16.48
N VAL A 117 -7.97 7.78 16.10
CA VAL A 117 -9.16 8.54 15.69
C VAL A 117 -9.80 7.96 14.44
N MET A 118 -9.00 7.65 13.41
CA MET A 118 -9.51 7.10 12.16
C MET A 118 -10.12 5.72 12.34
N VAL A 119 -9.53 4.88 13.17
CA VAL A 119 -10.07 3.56 13.51
C VAL A 119 -11.39 3.67 14.29
N ASP A 120 -11.51 4.64 15.20
CA ASP A 120 -12.78 4.89 15.88
C ASP A 120 -13.87 5.42 14.94
N TRP A 121 -13.53 6.29 14.03
CA TRP A 121 -14.47 6.74 12.97
C TRP A 121 -14.93 5.57 12.10
N LEU A 122 -14.03 4.65 11.75
CA LEU A 122 -14.39 3.45 11.01
C LEU A 122 -15.33 2.55 11.83
N ARG A 123 -15.04 2.35 13.13
CA ARG A 123 -15.93 1.64 14.05
C ARG A 123 -17.35 2.20 14.04
N GLN A 124 -17.48 3.53 14.16
CA GLN A 124 -18.77 4.22 14.12
C GLN A 124 -19.47 4.03 12.76
N ALA A 125 -18.75 4.19 11.65
CA ALA A 125 -19.30 4.02 10.30
C ALA A 125 -19.82 2.60 10.05
N LEU A 126 -19.18 1.60 10.66
CA LEU A 126 -19.58 0.19 10.58
C LEU A 126 -20.68 -0.18 11.60
N GLY A 127 -21.08 0.73 12.49
CA GLY A 127 -22.05 0.45 13.54
C GLY A 127 -21.57 -0.54 14.60
N LEU A 128 -20.26 -0.67 14.81
CA LEU A 128 -19.71 -1.57 15.82
C LEU A 128 -19.87 -0.98 17.23
N PRO A 129 -20.12 -1.82 18.24
CA PRO A 129 -20.26 -1.38 19.64
C PRO A 129 -19.02 -0.66 20.17
N ASP A 130 -19.23 0.12 21.26
CA ASP A 130 -18.12 0.68 22.02
C ASP A 130 -17.23 -0.43 22.60
N GLY A 131 -15.94 -0.16 22.69
CA GLY A 131 -14.95 -1.13 23.15
C GLY A 131 -14.27 -1.93 22.03
N PHE A 132 -14.75 -1.83 20.78
CA PHE A 132 -13.97 -2.30 19.64
C PHE A 132 -12.79 -1.35 19.41
N ALA A 133 -11.60 -1.91 19.33
CA ALA A 133 -10.37 -1.22 18.96
C ALA A 133 -9.76 -1.90 17.74
N GLY A 134 -8.86 -1.22 17.06
CA GLY A 134 -8.23 -1.76 15.87
C GLY A 134 -6.87 -1.14 15.61
N VAL A 135 -6.23 -1.63 14.57
CA VAL A 135 -4.96 -1.14 14.03
C VAL A 135 -4.99 -1.28 12.51
N ILE A 136 -4.46 -0.29 11.82
CA ILE A 136 -4.34 -0.34 10.36
C ILE A 136 -3.10 -1.17 10.02
N GLN A 137 -3.28 -2.20 9.20
CA GLN A 137 -2.21 -3.09 8.73
C GLN A 137 -1.83 -2.73 7.28
N ASP A 138 -0.64 -3.15 6.87
CA ASP A 138 -0.12 -2.94 5.52
C ASP A 138 -0.86 -3.77 4.45
N SER A 139 -1.45 -4.90 4.86
CA SER A 139 -2.14 -5.81 3.96
C SER A 139 -3.19 -6.65 4.68
N ALA A 140 -4.11 -7.25 3.91
CA ALA A 140 -5.07 -8.22 4.42
C ALA A 140 -4.37 -9.44 5.05
N SER A 141 -3.23 -9.88 4.49
CA SER A 141 -2.45 -11.00 5.04
C SER A 141 -1.90 -10.69 6.43
N SER A 142 -1.33 -9.51 6.63
CA SER A 142 -0.85 -9.05 7.94
C SER A 142 -1.99 -8.89 8.93
N ALA A 143 -3.13 -8.34 8.48
CA ALA A 143 -4.33 -8.20 9.32
C ALA A 143 -4.86 -9.56 9.77
N THR A 144 -4.94 -10.53 8.86
CA THR A 144 -5.36 -11.91 9.17
C THR A 144 -4.39 -12.57 10.16
N LEU A 145 -3.08 -12.45 9.93
CA LEU A 145 -2.08 -12.99 10.84
C LEU A 145 -2.22 -12.38 12.24
N SER A 146 -2.37 -11.07 12.35
CA SER A 146 -2.55 -10.36 13.62
C SER A 146 -3.82 -10.83 14.34
N ALA A 147 -4.92 -11.00 13.61
CA ALA A 147 -6.17 -11.52 14.16
C ALA A 147 -6.00 -12.96 14.68
N VAL A 148 -5.35 -13.84 13.91
CA VAL A 148 -5.08 -15.24 14.34
C VAL A 148 -4.20 -15.28 15.58
N LEU A 149 -3.16 -14.47 15.65
CA LEU A 149 -2.29 -14.39 16.82
C LEU A 149 -3.06 -13.89 18.05
N THR A 150 -3.91 -12.88 17.89
CA THR A 150 -4.77 -12.37 18.97
C THR A 150 -5.74 -13.43 19.46
N MET A 151 -6.43 -14.13 18.55
CA MET A 151 -7.33 -15.24 18.89
C MET A 151 -6.59 -16.36 19.64
N ARG A 152 -5.36 -16.69 19.23
CA ARG A 152 -4.50 -17.67 19.91
C ARG A 152 -4.18 -17.22 21.35
N GLU A 153 -3.81 -15.97 21.54
CA GLU A 153 -3.49 -15.43 22.87
C GLU A 153 -4.72 -15.45 23.78
N ILE A 154 -5.89 -15.06 23.29
CA ILE A 154 -7.14 -15.14 24.02
C ILE A 154 -7.45 -16.59 24.41
N ALA A 155 -7.37 -17.53 23.47
CA ALA A 155 -7.66 -18.95 23.70
C ALA A 155 -6.68 -19.62 24.67
N SER A 156 -5.43 -19.18 24.73
CA SER A 156 -4.41 -19.66 25.67
C SER A 156 -4.43 -18.94 27.05
N GLY A 157 -5.33 -17.98 27.26
CA GLY A 157 -5.36 -17.13 28.45
C GLY A 157 -4.13 -16.23 28.56
N TRP A 158 -3.67 -15.68 27.43
CA TRP A 158 -2.50 -14.80 27.27
C TRP A 158 -1.17 -15.44 27.67
N ARG A 159 -1.08 -16.78 27.53
CA ARG A 159 0.14 -17.55 27.86
C ARG A 159 0.94 -17.98 26.67
N GLY A 160 0.36 -17.98 25.47
CA GLY A 160 0.99 -18.50 24.27
C GLY A 160 2.37 -17.88 23.97
N ASN A 161 2.48 -16.55 24.07
CA ASN A 161 3.73 -15.83 23.85
C ASN A 161 4.76 -16.02 25.00
N LYS A 162 4.32 -16.28 26.23
CA LYS A 162 5.19 -16.40 27.40
C LYS A 162 5.71 -17.82 27.60
N GLU A 163 4.85 -18.80 27.43
CA GLU A 163 5.08 -20.20 27.81
C GLU A 163 5.22 -21.10 26.56
N GLY A 164 4.93 -20.57 25.39
CA GLY A 164 4.85 -21.36 24.17
C GLY A 164 3.54 -22.14 24.03
N MET A 165 3.42 -22.87 22.93
CA MET A 165 2.21 -23.63 22.61
C MET A 165 2.31 -25.10 22.98
N SER A 166 3.48 -25.57 23.46
CA SER A 166 3.69 -26.94 23.90
C SER A 166 2.80 -27.25 25.11
N GLY A 167 2.03 -28.34 25.05
CA GLY A 167 1.08 -28.70 26.10
C GLY A 167 -0.27 -27.99 26.06
N GLN A 168 -0.46 -27.04 25.16
CA GLN A 168 -1.78 -26.45 24.89
C GLN A 168 -2.62 -27.45 24.06
N GLY A 169 -3.91 -27.48 24.32
CA GLY A 169 -4.86 -28.28 23.52
C GLY A 169 -4.83 -27.84 22.04
N ARG A 170 -5.27 -28.72 21.14
CA ARG A 170 -5.36 -28.42 19.72
C ARG A 170 -6.34 -27.28 19.47
N MET A 171 -5.84 -26.15 19.00
CA MET A 171 -6.66 -25.02 18.55
C MET A 171 -7.16 -25.26 17.12
N ARG A 172 -8.32 -24.70 16.79
CA ARG A 172 -8.92 -24.75 15.46
C ARG A 172 -9.37 -23.35 15.06
N ILE A 173 -9.20 -23.05 13.78
CA ILE A 173 -9.70 -21.83 13.15
C ILE A 173 -10.78 -22.28 12.17
N TYR A 174 -11.90 -21.60 12.17
CA TYR A 174 -13.00 -21.80 11.24
C TYR A 174 -13.04 -20.61 10.28
N CYS A 175 -13.08 -20.92 9.00
CA CYS A 175 -13.18 -19.94 7.90
C CYS A 175 -14.10 -20.51 6.82
N SER A 176 -14.43 -19.69 5.81
CA SER A 176 -15.09 -20.18 4.61
C SER A 176 -14.11 -20.98 3.74
N GLU A 177 -14.63 -21.73 2.78
CA GLU A 177 -13.79 -22.46 1.82
C GLU A 177 -13.03 -21.56 0.85
N GLU A 178 -13.41 -20.28 0.79
CA GLU A 178 -12.81 -19.27 -0.09
C GLU A 178 -11.59 -18.54 0.53
N VAL A 179 -11.18 -18.90 1.75
CA VAL A 179 -10.11 -18.22 2.51
C VAL A 179 -8.91 -19.15 2.70
#